data_c426eee075631fec0b11434006d6a828
#
_entry.id   c426eee075631fec0b11434006d6a828
#
_cell.length_a   1.000
_cell.length_b   1.000
_cell.length_c   1.000
_cell.angle_alpha   90.00
_cell.angle_beta   90.00
_cell.angle_gamma   90.00
#
_symmetry.space_group_name_H-M   'P 1'
#
loop_
_entity.id
_entity.type
_entity.pdbx_description
1 polymer ?
#
loop_
_entity_poly.entity_id
_entity_poly.type
_entity_poly.pdbx_seq_one_letter_code
_entity_poly.pdbx_strand_id
1 'polypeptide(L)'
;MVGFFLTSDQTLIQLLLEAQQNPGMCIVDSNFITLLFTFQHLSPPPQSSFNKSYPLMFPGEYSLFFANCNPESPVTMDVRIEMFNTDDGATNNYLSVGLTQLPSLYFIFSLIYLCFLGFWIFLCFNNQRCVHRVHLLMGALLVTKALSLFCAAVEKHYVKVTGI
;
A
#
# COMPACT_ATOMS: atom_id res chain seq x y z
N MET A 1 -8.09 -16.96 -24.44
CA MET A 1 -7.60 -15.57 -24.26
C MET A 1 -6.72 -15.49 -23.03
N VAL A 2 -5.64 -14.71 -23.05
CA VAL A 2 -4.71 -14.57 -21.92
C VAL A 2 -4.50 -13.09 -21.67
N GLY A 3 -4.62 -12.63 -20.43
CA GLY A 3 -4.48 -11.20 -20.16
C GLY A 3 -4.53 -10.82 -18.68
N PHE A 4 -4.31 -9.54 -18.44
CA PHE A 4 -4.44 -8.90 -17.13
C PHE A 4 -5.70 -8.06 -17.07
N PHE A 5 -6.42 -8.17 -15.97
CA PHE A 5 -7.60 -7.37 -15.71
C PHE A 5 -7.63 -6.83 -14.29
N LEU A 6 -8.30 -5.73 -14.13
CA LEU A 6 -8.54 -5.05 -12.88
C LEU A 6 -10.00 -5.20 -12.48
N THR A 7 -10.25 -5.43 -11.22
CA THR A 7 -11.60 -5.43 -10.65
C THR A 7 -11.61 -4.70 -9.30
N SER A 8 -12.72 -4.03 -8.99
CA SER A 8 -12.94 -3.51 -7.64
C SER A 8 -13.54 -4.59 -6.74
N ASP A 9 -13.42 -4.43 -5.43
CA ASP A 9 -13.98 -5.39 -4.46
C ASP A 9 -15.49 -5.62 -4.66
N GLN A 10 -16.22 -4.59 -5.05
CA GLN A 10 -17.66 -4.69 -5.30
C GLN A 10 -17.97 -5.53 -6.54
N THR A 11 -17.18 -5.36 -7.61
CA THR A 11 -17.38 -6.10 -8.86
C THR A 11 -16.79 -7.50 -8.81
N LEU A 12 -15.83 -7.76 -7.92
CA LEU A 12 -15.26 -9.08 -7.71
C LEU A 12 -16.33 -10.11 -7.27
N ILE A 13 -17.22 -9.72 -6.36
CA ILE A 13 -18.30 -10.60 -5.91
C ILE A 13 -19.24 -10.95 -7.09
N GLN A 14 -19.58 -9.98 -7.94
CA GLN A 14 -20.42 -10.20 -9.11
C GLN A 14 -19.73 -11.10 -10.14
N LEU A 15 -18.43 -10.89 -10.35
CA LEU A 15 -17.60 -11.73 -11.21
C LEU A 15 -17.57 -13.19 -10.75
N LEU A 16 -17.42 -13.42 -9.44
CA LEU A 16 -17.42 -14.76 -8.87
C LEU A 16 -18.78 -15.45 -9.02
N LEU A 17 -19.88 -14.72 -8.85
CA LEU A 17 -21.23 -15.24 -9.06
C LEU A 17 -21.47 -15.60 -10.54
N GLU A 18 -21.03 -14.76 -11.47
CA GLU A 18 -21.11 -15.01 -12.92
C GLU A 18 -20.31 -16.26 -13.32
N ALA A 19 -19.08 -16.39 -12.81
CA ALA A 19 -18.23 -17.54 -13.05
C ALA A 19 -18.83 -18.86 -12.48
N GLN A 20 -19.54 -18.77 -11.37
CA GLN A 20 -20.23 -19.91 -10.77
C GLN A 20 -21.47 -20.34 -11.58
N GLN A 21 -22.17 -19.38 -12.18
CA GLN A 21 -23.34 -19.65 -13.04
C GLN A 21 -22.94 -20.21 -14.42
N ASN A 22 -21.77 -19.81 -14.92
CA ASN A 22 -21.28 -20.20 -16.25
C ASN A 22 -19.88 -20.82 -16.16
N PRO A 23 -19.76 -22.10 -15.77
CA PRO A 23 -18.47 -22.75 -15.50
C PRO A 23 -17.55 -22.93 -16.72
N GLY A 24 -18.01 -22.58 -17.94
CA GLY A 24 -17.20 -22.60 -19.15
C GLY A 24 -16.82 -21.22 -19.68
N MET A 25 -17.21 -20.14 -19.01
CA MET A 25 -16.93 -18.79 -19.46
C MET A 25 -15.49 -18.39 -19.13
N CYS A 26 -14.84 -17.72 -20.06
CA CYS A 26 -13.56 -17.09 -19.78
C CYS A 26 -13.77 -15.79 -18.99
N ILE A 27 -13.13 -15.67 -17.82
CA ILE A 27 -13.27 -14.51 -16.93
C ILE A 27 -12.89 -13.20 -17.64
N VAL A 28 -11.97 -13.25 -18.61
CA VAL A 28 -11.53 -12.09 -19.40
C VAL A 28 -12.64 -11.54 -20.31
N ASP A 29 -13.68 -12.30 -20.59
CA ASP A 29 -14.81 -11.88 -21.41
C ASP A 29 -15.99 -11.30 -20.58
N SER A 30 -15.86 -11.25 -19.25
CA SER A 30 -16.87 -10.69 -18.37
C SER A 30 -16.99 -9.17 -18.48
N ASN A 31 -18.22 -8.67 -18.34
CA ASN A 31 -18.50 -7.22 -18.30
C ASN A 31 -18.16 -6.54 -16.94
N PHE A 32 -17.86 -7.34 -15.92
CA PHE A 32 -17.56 -6.84 -14.56
C PHE A 32 -16.09 -6.55 -14.32
N ILE A 33 -15.25 -6.67 -15.35
CA ILE A 33 -13.81 -6.42 -15.26
C ILE A 33 -13.41 -5.24 -16.14
N THR A 34 -12.30 -4.60 -15.75
CA THR A 34 -11.60 -3.65 -16.62
C THR A 34 -10.40 -4.36 -17.21
N LEU A 35 -10.51 -4.73 -18.49
CA LEU A 35 -9.41 -5.36 -19.20
C LEU A 35 -8.30 -4.37 -19.44
N LEU A 36 -7.10 -4.63 -18.90
CA LEU A 36 -5.93 -3.77 -19.06
C LEU A 36 -5.11 -4.16 -20.27
N PHE A 37 -4.80 -5.45 -20.39
CA PHE A 37 -3.86 -5.94 -21.37
C PHE A 37 -4.16 -7.38 -21.75
N THR A 38 -4.10 -7.68 -23.05
CA THR A 38 -4.13 -9.04 -23.57
C THR A 38 -2.85 -9.36 -24.33
N PHE A 39 -2.42 -10.60 -24.28
CA PHE A 39 -1.22 -11.05 -25.00
C PHE A 39 -1.32 -10.92 -26.53
N GLN A 40 -2.52 -10.76 -27.06
CA GLN A 40 -2.74 -10.45 -28.48
C GLN A 40 -2.12 -9.12 -28.89
N HIS A 41 -1.97 -8.17 -27.95
CA HIS A 41 -1.30 -6.86 -28.20
C HIS A 41 0.23 -7.00 -28.39
N LEU A 42 0.82 -8.14 -28.02
CA LEU A 42 2.24 -8.44 -28.27
C LEU A 42 2.48 -9.06 -29.65
N SER A 43 1.45 -9.22 -30.47
CA SER A 43 1.57 -9.75 -31.84
C SER A 43 1.61 -8.61 -32.85
N PRO A 44 2.51 -8.59 -33.87
CA PRO A 44 3.42 -9.68 -34.25
C PRO A 44 4.75 -9.65 -33.49
N PRO A 45 5.44 -10.81 -33.39
CA PRO A 45 6.82 -10.83 -32.94
C PRO A 45 7.68 -9.86 -33.78
N PRO A 46 8.65 -9.12 -33.15
CA PRO A 46 9.38 -9.44 -31.93
C PRO A 46 9.00 -8.61 -30.68
N GLN A 47 7.78 -8.08 -30.57
CA GLN A 47 7.41 -7.34 -29.36
C GLN A 47 7.30 -8.31 -28.17
N SER A 48 8.32 -8.26 -27.31
CA SER A 48 8.39 -9.08 -26.09
C SER A 48 8.12 -8.29 -24.80
N SER A 49 7.90 -6.99 -24.91
CA SER A 49 7.68 -6.12 -23.75
C SER A 49 6.50 -5.17 -23.96
N PHE A 50 5.81 -4.90 -22.87
CA PHE A 50 4.67 -3.99 -22.82
C PHE A 50 4.82 -3.10 -21.59
N ASN A 51 4.67 -1.79 -21.77
CA ASN A 51 4.70 -0.81 -20.70
C ASN A 51 3.58 0.21 -20.92
N LYS A 52 2.64 0.29 -19.99
CA LYS A 52 1.52 1.22 -20.08
C LYS A 52 1.01 1.59 -18.69
N SER A 53 0.66 2.85 -18.50
CA SER A 53 -0.01 3.35 -17.30
C SER A 53 -1.51 3.40 -17.51
N TYR A 54 -2.27 3.01 -16.49
CA TYR A 54 -3.73 3.01 -16.51
C TYR A 54 -4.24 3.92 -15.37
N PRO A 55 -4.75 5.12 -15.70
CA PRO A 55 -5.32 6.00 -14.70
C PRO A 55 -6.67 5.44 -14.22
N LEU A 56 -6.85 5.34 -12.90
CA LEU A 56 -8.11 4.98 -12.26
C LEU A 56 -8.84 6.27 -11.88
N MET A 57 -10.05 6.45 -12.40
CA MET A 57 -10.82 7.70 -12.20
C MET A 57 -11.63 7.69 -10.90
N PHE A 58 -11.93 6.52 -10.37
CA PHE A 58 -12.75 6.39 -9.18
C PHE A 58 -11.90 5.92 -8.00
N PRO A 59 -12.03 6.55 -6.82
CA PRO A 59 -11.37 6.06 -5.63
C PRO A 59 -11.99 4.73 -5.20
N GLY A 60 -11.17 3.77 -4.83
CA GLY A 60 -11.61 2.44 -4.44
C GLY A 60 -10.46 1.49 -4.20
N GLU A 61 -10.81 0.33 -3.70
CA GLU A 61 -9.88 -0.79 -3.58
C GLU A 61 -9.95 -1.63 -4.86
N TYR A 62 -8.80 -1.83 -5.48
CA TYR A 62 -8.67 -2.53 -6.73
C TYR A 62 -7.70 -3.69 -6.61
N SER A 63 -8.06 -4.80 -7.22
CA SER A 63 -7.22 -5.98 -7.31
C SER A 63 -6.89 -6.28 -8.77
N LEU A 64 -5.60 -6.56 -9.03
CA LEU A 64 -5.12 -6.92 -10.35
C LEU A 64 -5.00 -8.45 -10.44
N PHE A 65 -5.59 -9.01 -11.48
CA PHE A 65 -5.58 -10.44 -11.73
C PHE A 65 -5.01 -10.77 -13.11
N PHE A 66 -4.41 -11.93 -13.19
CA PHE A 66 -4.01 -12.58 -14.42
C PHE A 66 -4.94 -13.77 -14.70
N ALA A 67 -5.42 -13.89 -15.92
CA ALA A 67 -6.19 -15.05 -16.36
C ALA A 67 -5.65 -15.63 -17.65
N ASN A 68 -5.55 -16.96 -17.67
CA ASN A 68 -5.25 -17.74 -18.85
C ASN A 68 -6.43 -18.69 -19.14
N CYS A 69 -7.21 -18.34 -20.14
CA CYS A 69 -8.36 -19.16 -20.59
C CYS A 69 -7.96 -20.21 -21.63
N ASN A 70 -6.67 -20.34 -21.96
CA ASN A 70 -6.18 -21.38 -22.84
C ASN A 70 -5.26 -22.33 -22.05
N PRO A 71 -5.77 -23.45 -21.52
CA PRO A 71 -4.99 -24.37 -20.68
C PRO A 71 -3.81 -25.03 -21.39
N GLU A 72 -3.86 -25.10 -22.72
CA GLU A 72 -2.82 -25.72 -23.53
C GLU A 72 -1.62 -24.80 -23.82
N SER A 73 -1.71 -23.53 -23.46
CA SER A 73 -0.69 -22.51 -23.76
C SER A 73 0.01 -22.06 -22.47
N PRO A 74 1.16 -22.64 -22.10
CA PRO A 74 1.93 -22.15 -20.97
C PRO A 74 2.52 -20.77 -21.29
N VAL A 75 2.46 -19.85 -20.33
CA VAL A 75 2.98 -18.48 -20.46
C VAL A 75 4.03 -18.26 -19.39
N THR A 76 5.22 -17.81 -19.82
CA THR A 76 6.30 -17.35 -18.91
C THR A 76 6.48 -15.86 -19.15
N MET A 77 6.49 -15.08 -18.07
CA MET A 77 6.62 -13.64 -18.14
C MET A 77 7.27 -13.08 -16.90
N ASP A 78 7.98 -11.97 -17.05
CA ASP A 78 8.42 -11.10 -15.96
C ASP A 78 7.46 -9.92 -15.86
N VAL A 79 6.84 -9.74 -14.70
CA VAL A 79 5.84 -8.69 -14.49
C VAL A 79 6.32 -7.73 -13.42
N ARG A 80 6.41 -6.44 -13.77
CA ARG A 80 6.64 -5.36 -12.82
C ARG A 80 5.39 -4.49 -12.77
N ILE A 81 4.82 -4.37 -11.58
CA ILE A 81 3.62 -3.60 -11.33
C ILE A 81 3.95 -2.52 -10.32
N GLU A 82 3.59 -1.28 -10.65
CA GLU A 82 3.70 -0.14 -9.75
C GLU A 82 2.32 0.47 -9.59
N MET A 83 1.83 0.51 -8.34
CA MET A 83 0.56 1.14 -7.99
C MET A 83 0.84 2.33 -7.09
N PHE A 84 0.34 3.51 -7.48
CA PHE A 84 0.55 4.74 -6.72
C PHE A 84 -0.65 5.67 -6.88
N ASN A 85 -0.85 6.51 -5.88
CA ASN A 85 -1.82 7.60 -5.92
C ASN A 85 -1.13 8.88 -6.36
N THR A 86 -1.83 9.72 -7.12
CA THR A 86 -1.35 11.05 -7.51
C THR A 86 -2.36 12.09 -7.04
N ASP A 87 -1.91 13.05 -6.23
CA ASP A 87 -2.79 14.14 -5.79
C ASP A 87 -2.86 15.26 -6.83
N ASP A 88 -1.71 15.67 -7.39
CA ASP A 88 -1.60 16.77 -8.36
C ASP A 88 -0.90 16.37 -9.68
N GLY A 89 -0.77 15.08 -9.95
CA GLY A 89 -0.07 14.55 -11.14
C GLY A 89 1.46 14.73 -11.11
N ALA A 90 2.02 15.36 -10.09
CA ALA A 90 3.45 15.66 -10.01
C ALA A 90 4.23 14.71 -9.06
N THR A 91 3.59 14.18 -8.04
CA THR A 91 4.24 13.31 -7.05
C THR A 91 3.51 11.98 -6.89
N ASN A 92 4.26 10.90 -6.98
CA ASN A 92 3.74 9.56 -6.74
C ASN A 92 3.69 9.30 -5.23
N ASN A 93 2.55 8.84 -4.76
CA ASN A 93 2.31 8.43 -3.39
C ASN A 93 1.95 6.95 -3.36
N TYR A 94 2.86 6.12 -2.87
CA TYR A 94 2.68 4.67 -2.82
C TYR A 94 1.89 4.20 -1.60
N LEU A 95 1.56 5.11 -0.69
CA LEU A 95 0.77 4.78 0.48
C LEU A 95 -0.72 4.80 0.13
N SER A 96 -1.49 3.87 0.70
CA SER A 96 -2.96 3.88 0.59
C SER A 96 -3.54 5.22 1.04
N VAL A 97 -4.57 5.71 0.37
CA VAL A 97 -5.20 7.03 0.61
C VAL A 97 -5.54 7.23 2.09
N GLY A 98 -6.07 6.20 2.78
CA GLY A 98 -6.38 6.26 4.22
C GLY A 98 -5.16 6.36 5.13
N LEU A 99 -3.96 6.02 4.65
CA LEU A 99 -2.73 6.01 5.43
C LEU A 99 -1.80 7.19 5.12
N THR A 100 -2.16 8.05 4.19
CA THR A 100 -1.32 9.16 3.70
C THR A 100 -0.92 10.14 4.81
N GLN A 101 -1.75 10.34 5.82
CA GLN A 101 -1.50 11.23 6.94
C GLN A 101 -0.77 10.57 8.13
N LEU A 102 -0.63 9.24 8.13
CA LEU A 102 -0.01 8.51 9.23
C LEU A 102 1.43 8.96 9.57
N PRO A 103 2.32 9.22 8.60
CA PRO A 103 3.67 9.68 8.90
C PRO A 103 3.70 10.96 9.72
N SER A 104 2.87 11.94 9.34
CA SER A 104 2.75 13.21 10.07
C SER A 104 2.18 13.01 11.47
N LEU A 105 1.18 12.15 11.61
CA LEU A 105 0.56 11.84 12.89
C LEU A 105 1.57 11.19 13.84
N TYR A 106 2.32 10.19 13.40
CA TYR A 106 3.35 9.53 14.22
C TYR A 106 4.47 10.50 14.62
N PHE A 107 4.86 11.39 13.71
CA PHE A 107 5.85 12.42 14.00
C PHE A 107 5.37 13.38 15.10
N ILE A 108 4.14 13.87 15.00
CA ILE A 108 3.54 14.77 16.03
C ILE A 108 3.48 14.06 17.38
N PHE A 109 3.01 12.81 17.43
CA PHE A 109 2.97 12.06 18.69
C PHE A 109 4.36 11.81 19.26
N SER A 110 5.37 11.56 18.43
CA SER A 110 6.76 11.46 18.89
C SER A 110 7.22 12.73 19.57
N LEU A 111 6.93 13.91 18.99
CA LEU A 111 7.25 15.20 19.61
C LEU A 111 6.52 15.42 20.95
N ILE A 112 5.26 15.03 21.05
CA ILE A 112 4.49 15.11 22.30
C ILE A 112 5.14 14.26 23.38
N TYR A 113 5.55 13.02 23.07
CA TYR A 113 6.26 12.15 24.01
C TYR A 113 7.61 12.73 24.42
N LEU A 114 8.34 13.39 23.53
CA LEU A 114 9.57 14.11 23.88
C LEU A 114 9.32 15.30 24.81
N CYS A 115 8.24 16.04 24.62
CA CYS A 115 7.84 17.11 25.53
C CYS A 115 7.51 16.57 26.93
N PHE A 116 6.77 15.45 27.02
CA PHE A 116 6.51 14.78 28.30
C PHE A 116 7.78 14.27 28.95
N LEU A 117 8.72 13.74 28.18
CA LEU A 117 10.03 13.33 28.69
C LEU A 117 10.79 14.53 29.27
N GLY A 118 10.85 15.64 28.54
CA GLY A 118 11.51 16.88 29.03
C GLY A 118 10.89 17.38 30.32
N PHE A 119 9.56 17.42 30.42
CA PHE A 119 8.83 17.77 31.63
C PHE A 119 9.12 16.78 32.77
N TRP A 120 9.16 15.48 32.49
CA TRP A 120 9.48 14.45 33.48
C TRP A 120 10.90 14.62 34.04
N ILE A 121 11.86 14.84 33.16
CA ILE A 121 13.25 15.09 33.55
C ILE A 121 13.35 16.34 34.43
N PHE A 122 12.65 17.42 34.04
CA PHE A 122 12.62 18.66 34.84
C PHE A 122 12.08 18.41 36.26
N LEU A 123 10.99 17.66 36.42
CA LEU A 123 10.44 17.29 37.73
C LEU A 123 11.42 16.44 38.54
N CYS A 124 12.12 15.50 37.92
CA CYS A 124 13.12 14.67 38.58
C CYS A 124 14.31 15.48 39.09
N PHE A 125 14.78 16.46 38.30
CA PHE A 125 15.86 17.35 38.73
C PHE A 125 15.46 18.28 39.89
N ASN A 126 14.23 18.75 39.86
CA ASN A 126 13.74 19.69 40.91
C ASN A 126 13.47 18.96 42.24
N ASN A 127 13.16 17.65 42.19
CA ASN A 127 12.83 16.82 43.35
C ASN A 127 13.80 15.66 43.55
N GLN A 128 15.09 15.93 43.54
CA GLN A 128 16.15 14.90 43.60
C GLN A 128 16.06 13.94 44.81
N ARG A 129 15.46 14.40 45.93
CA ARG A 129 15.31 13.57 47.16
C ARG A 129 14.23 12.49 47.02
N CYS A 130 13.31 12.61 46.04
CA CYS A 130 12.19 11.70 45.86
C CYS A 130 12.36 10.81 44.62
N VAL A 131 13.50 10.88 43.93
CA VAL A 131 13.73 10.07 42.72
C VAL A 131 14.06 8.63 43.08
N HIS A 132 13.12 7.74 42.83
CA HIS A 132 13.28 6.30 42.99
C HIS A 132 13.58 5.64 41.64
N ARG A 133 14.03 4.38 41.66
CA ARG A 133 14.30 3.56 40.45
C ARG A 133 13.10 3.49 39.49
N VAL A 134 11.89 3.56 40.04
CA VAL A 134 10.64 3.57 39.25
C VAL A 134 10.54 4.80 38.34
N HIS A 135 11.01 5.97 38.77
CA HIS A 135 11.00 7.19 37.96
C HIS A 135 11.97 7.12 36.78
N LEU A 136 13.11 6.46 36.96
CA LEU A 136 14.05 6.15 35.88
C LEU A 136 13.45 5.21 34.85
N LEU A 137 12.74 4.17 35.31
CA LEU A 137 12.04 3.23 34.43
C LEU A 137 10.95 3.91 33.61
N MET A 138 10.17 4.81 34.20
CA MET A 138 9.18 5.63 33.49
C MET A 138 9.82 6.53 32.42
N GLY A 139 10.95 7.17 32.75
CA GLY A 139 11.71 7.93 31.77
C GLY A 139 12.20 7.09 30.61
N ALA A 140 12.72 5.88 30.88
CA ALA A 140 13.15 4.96 29.84
C ALA A 140 11.99 4.51 28.91
N LEU A 141 10.80 4.28 29.49
CA LEU A 141 9.60 3.94 28.71
C LEU A 141 9.16 5.11 27.80
N LEU A 142 9.25 6.35 28.27
CA LEU A 142 8.94 7.53 27.43
C LEU A 142 9.93 7.66 26.27
N VAL A 143 11.23 7.44 26.51
CA VAL A 143 12.26 7.46 25.46
C VAL A 143 11.98 6.36 24.42
N THR A 144 11.75 5.13 24.85
CA THR A 144 11.50 4.01 23.93
C THR A 144 10.22 4.23 23.10
N LYS A 145 9.17 4.81 23.69
CA LYS A 145 7.94 5.17 22.95
C LYS A 145 8.17 6.28 21.94
N ALA A 146 8.87 7.34 22.31
CA ALA A 146 9.20 8.43 21.39
C ALA A 146 10.02 7.92 20.19
N LEU A 147 11.06 7.11 20.45
CA LEU A 147 11.87 6.50 19.40
C LEU A 147 11.06 5.56 18.50
N SER A 148 10.22 4.72 19.07
CA SER A 148 9.37 3.80 18.29
C SER A 148 8.44 4.54 17.33
N LEU A 149 7.80 5.62 17.80
CA LEU A 149 6.94 6.45 16.95
C LEU A 149 7.73 7.21 15.89
N PHE A 150 8.91 7.69 16.22
CA PHE A 150 9.79 8.36 15.27
C PHE A 150 10.23 7.38 14.15
N CYS A 151 10.67 6.18 14.50
CA CYS A 151 11.04 5.17 13.52
C CYS A 151 9.84 4.79 12.63
N ALA A 152 8.65 4.63 13.21
CA ALA A 152 7.44 4.35 12.45
C ALA A 152 7.07 5.49 11.48
N ALA A 153 7.27 6.75 11.90
CA ALA A 153 7.05 7.91 11.03
C ALA A 153 7.99 7.90 9.82
N VAL A 154 9.29 7.64 10.07
CA VAL A 154 10.32 7.57 9.02
C VAL A 154 10.04 6.40 8.06
N GLU A 155 9.72 5.22 8.59
CA GLU A 155 9.36 4.05 7.78
C GLU A 155 8.19 4.35 6.85
N LYS A 156 7.08 4.88 7.39
CA LYS A 156 5.89 5.20 6.59
C LYS A 156 6.15 6.32 5.59
N HIS A 157 6.99 7.29 5.94
CA HIS A 157 7.40 8.34 5.00
C HIS A 157 8.26 7.75 3.87
N TYR A 158 9.17 6.85 4.18
CA TYR A 158 10.00 6.17 3.18
C TYR A 158 9.14 5.35 2.21
N VAL A 159 8.23 4.51 2.72
CA VAL A 159 7.28 3.74 1.90
C VAL A 159 6.42 4.67 1.02
N LYS A 160 5.97 5.81 1.57
CA LYS A 160 5.19 6.81 0.80
C LYS A 160 5.92 7.30 -0.44
N VAL A 161 7.24 7.51 -0.34
CA VAL A 161 8.06 8.11 -1.41
C VAL A 161 8.62 7.05 -2.36
N THR A 162 9.04 5.90 -1.85
CA THR A 162 9.77 4.90 -2.64
C THR A 162 8.91 3.72 -3.09
N GLY A 163 7.79 3.45 -2.41
CA GLY A 163 6.95 2.30 -2.70
C GLY A 163 7.53 0.95 -2.24
N ILE A 164 8.61 0.95 -1.43
CA ILE A 164 9.31 -0.26 -0.98
C ILE A 164 9.25 -0.36 0.54
#